data_d314f1bf43d4645baa028b448397cc5d
#
_entry.id   d314f1bf43d4645baa028b448397cc5d
#
_cell.length_a   1.000
_cell.length_b   1.000
_cell.length_c   1.000
_cell.angle_alpha   90.00
_cell.angle_beta   90.00
_cell.angle_gamma   90.00
#
_symmetry.space_group_name_H-M   'P 1'
#
loop_
_entity.id
_entity.type
_entity.pdbx_description
1 polymer ?
#
loop_
_entity_poly.entity_id
_entity_poly.type
_entity_poly.pdbx_seq_one_letter_code
_entity_poly.pdbx_strand_id
1 'polypeptide(L)'
;QRQMCIRDRTMGGQTALNLAMEAEKKGILKKYKIELIGANSKAISNAEDRKKFRKNMIDIGLDLPKSEIVNNFNQASKVLKKIGLPAIIRPAFTLGGLGGGIAKNKKDYEKIIKNGLHESPVSQVLVEECLEGWKEFEMEVVRDKKDNCIIICSIENVDPMGIHTGDS
;
A
#
# COMPACT_ATOMS: atom_id res chain seq x y z
N GLN A 1 9.17 34.79 23.99
CA GLN A 1 8.66 34.21 22.71
C GLN A 1 8.73 32.71 22.82
N ARG A 2 7.57 32.05 22.90
CA ARG A 2 7.51 30.59 22.77
C ARG A 2 7.75 30.25 21.30
N GLN A 3 8.92 29.75 21.00
CA GLN A 3 9.16 29.14 19.69
C GLN A 3 8.26 27.89 19.59
N MET A 4 7.26 27.98 18.73
CA MET A 4 6.46 26.81 18.35
C MET A 4 7.31 25.96 17.42
N CYS A 5 7.80 24.82 17.92
CA CYS A 5 8.49 23.85 17.06
C CYS A 5 7.43 23.04 16.30
N ILE A 6 7.30 23.30 15.01
CA ILE A 6 6.54 22.45 14.09
C ILE A 6 7.50 21.44 13.51
N ARG A 7 7.18 20.16 13.66
CA ARG A 7 7.88 19.08 12.97
C ARG A 7 6.95 18.49 11.96
N ASP A 8 7.30 18.61 10.70
CA ASP A 8 6.52 18.07 9.61
C ASP A 8 6.72 16.54 9.55
N ARG A 9 5.61 15.80 9.41
CA ARG A 9 5.60 14.34 9.31
C ARG A 9 5.21 13.85 7.91
N THR A 10 4.46 14.64 7.18
CA THR A 10 3.99 14.28 5.82
C THR A 10 5.07 14.53 4.78
N MET A 11 5.84 15.59 4.91
CA MET A 11 6.95 15.88 4.00
C MET A 11 8.25 15.12 4.34
N GLY A 12 8.28 14.41 5.46
CA GLY A 12 9.42 13.58 5.88
C GLY A 12 9.36 12.14 5.37
N GLY A 13 8.40 11.80 4.51
CA GLY A 13 8.22 10.47 3.95
C GLY A 13 7.89 9.40 5.00
N GLN A 14 8.09 8.14 4.65
CA GLN A 14 7.75 6.98 5.48
C GLN A 14 8.44 7.00 6.85
N THR A 15 9.66 7.50 6.94
CA THR A 15 10.39 7.60 8.21
C THR A 15 9.68 8.50 9.21
N ALA A 16 9.17 9.65 8.75
CA ALA A 16 8.45 10.58 9.62
C ALA A 16 7.08 10.04 10.04
N LEU A 17 6.38 9.35 9.15
CA LEU A 17 5.13 8.66 9.47
C LEU A 17 5.33 7.57 10.52
N ASN A 18 6.33 6.72 10.34
CA ASN A 18 6.66 5.66 11.29
C ASN A 18 7.02 6.22 12.67
N LEU A 19 7.81 7.30 12.71
CA LEU A 19 8.17 7.97 13.97
C LEU A 19 6.95 8.56 14.67
N ALA A 20 6.04 9.20 13.94
CA ALA A 20 4.81 9.74 14.49
C ALA A 20 3.92 8.63 15.10
N MET A 21 3.76 7.51 14.39
CA MET A 21 2.99 6.35 14.87
C MET A 21 3.62 5.71 16.10
N GLU A 22 4.94 5.61 16.15
CA GLU A 22 5.65 5.09 17.31
C GLU A 22 5.55 6.02 18.53
N ALA A 23 5.65 7.33 18.32
CA ALA A 23 5.47 8.33 19.37
C ALA A 23 4.04 8.29 19.96
N GLU A 24 3.02 8.13 19.12
CA GLU A 24 1.64 7.90 19.56
C GLU A 24 1.52 6.63 20.40
N LYS A 25 2.00 5.51 19.88
CA LYS A 25 1.96 4.20 20.56
C LYS A 25 2.66 4.22 21.93
N LYS A 26 3.76 4.96 22.05
CA LYS A 26 4.50 5.15 23.32
C LYS A 26 3.86 6.19 24.25
N GLY A 27 2.75 6.80 23.85
CA GLY A 27 2.07 7.83 24.65
C GLY A 27 2.81 9.16 24.76
N ILE A 28 3.86 9.37 23.96
CA ILE A 28 4.68 10.58 23.98
C ILE A 28 3.85 11.80 23.59
N LEU A 29 3.04 11.67 22.53
CA LEU A 29 2.20 12.77 22.05
C LEU A 29 1.23 13.23 23.15
N LYS A 30 0.56 12.29 23.82
CA LYS A 30 -0.34 12.58 24.93
C LYS A 30 0.40 13.21 26.12
N LYS A 31 1.56 12.65 26.49
CA LYS A 31 2.37 13.16 27.64
C LYS A 31 2.78 14.60 27.45
N TYR A 32 3.18 14.99 26.26
CA TYR A 32 3.66 16.34 25.95
C TYR A 32 2.59 17.24 25.29
N LYS A 33 1.34 16.78 25.21
CA LYS A 33 0.23 17.51 24.57
C LYS A 33 0.54 17.95 23.14
N ILE A 34 1.16 17.05 22.36
CA ILE A 34 1.51 17.28 20.97
C ILE A 34 0.34 16.84 20.10
N GLU A 35 -0.15 17.72 19.25
CA GLU A 35 -1.18 17.41 18.26
C GLU A 35 -0.55 16.99 16.93
N LEU A 36 -1.05 15.88 16.36
CA LEU A 36 -0.74 15.50 14.98
C LEU A 36 -1.63 16.32 14.03
N ILE A 37 -1.06 17.28 13.33
CA ILE A 37 -1.76 18.05 12.30
C ILE A 37 -1.76 17.28 10.97
N GLY A 38 -2.78 17.49 10.14
CA GLY A 38 -3.03 16.69 8.93
C GLY A 38 -3.73 15.37 9.27
N ALA A 39 -3.26 14.22 8.74
CA ALA A 39 -3.87 12.93 9.05
C ALA A 39 -3.58 12.50 10.50
N ASN A 40 -4.56 12.05 11.25
CA ASN A 40 -4.37 11.50 12.60
C ASN A 40 -3.84 10.06 12.53
N SER A 41 -3.44 9.49 13.67
CA SER A 41 -2.89 8.13 13.75
C SER A 41 -3.83 7.05 13.20
N LYS A 42 -5.15 7.22 13.37
CA LYS A 42 -6.16 6.29 12.82
C LYS A 42 -6.19 6.35 11.30
N ALA A 43 -6.17 7.54 10.71
CA ALA A 43 -6.14 7.72 9.27
C ALA A 43 -4.85 7.14 8.66
N ILE A 44 -3.70 7.40 9.28
CA ILE A 44 -2.41 6.82 8.86
C ILE A 44 -2.48 5.27 8.92
N SER A 45 -2.94 4.72 10.04
CA SER A 45 -3.07 3.27 10.20
C SER A 45 -4.01 2.64 9.16
N ASN A 46 -5.10 3.32 8.81
CA ASN A 46 -6.04 2.84 7.80
C ASN A 46 -5.45 2.87 6.38
N ALA A 47 -4.61 3.85 6.08
CA ALA A 47 -3.96 3.98 4.78
C ALA A 47 -2.77 3.02 4.61
N GLU A 48 -1.93 2.90 5.66
CA GLU A 48 -0.68 2.13 5.59
C GLU A 48 -0.87 0.61 5.79
N ASP A 49 -1.85 0.21 6.60
CA ASP A 49 -2.16 -1.20 6.81
C ASP A 49 -3.00 -1.75 5.66
N ARG A 50 -2.41 -2.57 4.81
CA ARG A 50 -3.06 -3.15 3.62
C ARG A 50 -4.36 -3.89 3.94
N LYS A 51 -4.45 -4.56 5.09
CA LYS A 51 -5.67 -5.29 5.48
C LYS A 51 -6.78 -4.33 5.87
N LYS A 52 -6.44 -3.28 6.64
CA LYS A 52 -7.40 -2.25 7.02
C LYS A 52 -7.83 -1.44 5.82
N PHE A 53 -6.90 -1.04 4.96
CA PHE A 53 -7.20 -0.34 3.72
C PHE A 53 -8.16 -1.14 2.86
N ARG A 54 -7.83 -2.41 2.57
CA ARG A 54 -8.70 -3.31 1.81
C ARG A 54 -10.10 -3.41 2.40
N LYS A 55 -10.19 -3.62 3.72
CA LYS A 55 -11.49 -3.68 4.41
C LYS A 55 -12.27 -2.40 4.24
N ASN A 56 -11.64 -1.26 4.48
CA ASN A 56 -12.30 0.05 4.35
C ASN A 56 -12.81 0.29 2.93
N MET A 57 -12.05 -0.09 1.89
CA MET A 57 -12.49 0.08 0.49
C MET A 57 -13.70 -0.79 0.18
N ILE A 58 -13.70 -2.04 0.65
CA ILE A 58 -14.86 -2.93 0.51
C ILE A 58 -16.08 -2.38 1.26
N ASP A 59 -15.88 -1.92 2.49
CA ASP A 59 -16.97 -1.39 3.35
C ASP A 59 -17.66 -0.15 2.73
N ILE A 60 -16.95 0.62 1.92
CA ILE A 60 -17.51 1.77 1.19
C ILE A 60 -17.96 1.43 -0.25
N GLY A 61 -17.95 0.14 -0.63
CA GLY A 61 -18.46 -0.34 -1.92
C GLY A 61 -17.53 -0.16 -3.11
N LEU A 62 -16.22 0.04 -2.88
CA LEU A 62 -15.24 0.10 -3.96
C LEU A 62 -14.72 -1.29 -4.32
N ASP A 63 -14.56 -1.52 -5.61
CA ASP A 63 -13.90 -2.71 -6.12
C ASP A 63 -12.39 -2.65 -5.91
N LEU A 64 -11.80 -3.80 -5.67
CA LEU A 64 -10.38 -3.97 -5.50
C LEU A 64 -9.89 -5.12 -6.38
N PRO A 65 -8.64 -5.06 -6.88
CA PRO A 65 -8.04 -6.20 -7.55
C PRO A 65 -8.11 -7.44 -6.66
N LYS A 66 -8.45 -8.57 -7.26
CA LYS A 66 -8.45 -9.85 -6.55
C LYS A 66 -7.03 -10.12 -6.07
N SER A 67 -6.88 -10.36 -4.78
CA SER A 67 -5.57 -10.63 -4.20
C SER A 67 -5.69 -11.58 -3.02
N GLU A 68 -4.70 -12.45 -2.86
CA GLU A 68 -4.59 -13.35 -1.72
C GLU A 68 -3.14 -13.49 -1.28
N ILE A 69 -2.94 -13.62 0.03
CA ILE A 69 -1.64 -13.89 0.64
C ILE A 69 -1.45 -15.41 0.71
N VAL A 70 -0.30 -15.88 0.29
CA VAL A 70 0.10 -17.28 0.32
C VAL A 70 1.42 -17.47 1.05
N ASN A 71 1.53 -18.56 1.80
CA ASN A 71 2.73 -18.90 2.58
C ASN A 71 3.39 -20.19 2.09
N ASN A 72 2.81 -20.85 1.10
CA ASN A 72 3.37 -22.05 0.50
C ASN A 72 2.84 -22.25 -0.93
N PHE A 73 3.51 -23.12 -1.68
CA PHE A 73 3.21 -23.39 -3.08
C PHE A 73 1.81 -24.01 -3.29
N ASN A 74 1.34 -24.85 -2.35
CA ASN A 74 0.01 -25.48 -2.47
C ASN A 74 -1.11 -24.43 -2.37
N GLN A 75 -0.98 -23.44 -1.49
CA GLN A 75 -1.91 -22.30 -1.40
C GLN A 75 -1.85 -21.48 -2.69
N ALA A 76 -0.64 -21.18 -3.18
CA ALA A 76 -0.47 -20.43 -4.42
C ALA A 76 -1.13 -21.11 -5.62
N SER A 77 -1.05 -22.43 -5.73
CA SER A 77 -1.70 -23.19 -6.80
C SER A 77 -3.24 -23.10 -6.75
N LYS A 78 -3.82 -23.02 -5.55
CA LYS A 78 -5.28 -22.80 -5.38
C LYS A 78 -5.68 -21.37 -5.74
N VAL A 79 -4.86 -20.41 -5.34
CA VAL A 79 -5.09 -18.98 -5.57
C VAL A 79 -5.02 -18.65 -7.07
N LEU A 80 -4.12 -19.29 -7.82
CA LEU A 80 -4.06 -19.12 -9.28
C LEU A 80 -5.39 -19.43 -9.98
N LYS A 81 -6.15 -20.41 -9.49
CA LYS A 81 -7.46 -20.77 -10.06
C LYS A 81 -8.53 -19.69 -9.83
N LYS A 82 -8.36 -18.89 -8.78
CA LYS A 82 -9.30 -17.80 -8.43
C LYS A 82 -8.95 -16.49 -9.10
N ILE A 83 -7.65 -16.18 -9.15
CA ILE A 83 -7.14 -14.90 -9.66
C ILE A 83 -6.99 -14.96 -11.17
N GLY A 84 -6.49 -16.08 -11.71
CA GLY A 84 -6.20 -16.23 -13.12
C GLY A 84 -4.80 -15.68 -13.49
N LEU A 85 -4.58 -15.52 -14.79
CA LEU A 85 -3.37 -14.96 -15.39
C LEU A 85 -3.77 -13.84 -16.36
N PRO A 86 -2.95 -12.81 -16.52
CA PRO A 86 -1.68 -12.58 -15.82
C PRO A 86 -1.87 -12.25 -14.34
N ALA A 87 -0.89 -12.57 -13.50
CA ALA A 87 -0.92 -12.30 -12.06
C ALA A 87 0.37 -11.60 -11.61
N ILE A 88 0.23 -10.65 -10.69
CA ILE A 88 1.35 -9.97 -10.03
C ILE A 88 1.71 -10.73 -8.76
N ILE A 89 3.00 -10.93 -8.54
CA ILE A 89 3.53 -11.65 -7.38
C ILE A 89 4.47 -10.72 -6.65
N ARG A 90 4.18 -10.46 -5.37
CA ARG A 90 4.95 -9.53 -4.53
C ARG A 90 5.34 -10.22 -3.23
N PRO A 91 6.61 -10.59 -3.04
CA PRO A 91 7.08 -11.12 -1.76
C PRO A 91 6.94 -10.09 -0.65
N ALA A 92 6.63 -10.56 0.55
CA ALA A 92 6.55 -9.69 1.71
C ALA A 92 7.94 -9.35 2.25
N PHE A 93 8.11 -8.10 2.69
CA PHE A 93 9.34 -7.58 3.30
C PHE A 93 10.59 -7.66 2.40
N THR A 94 10.43 -7.60 1.09
CA THR A 94 11.55 -7.47 0.15
C THR A 94 11.65 -6.04 -0.36
N LEU A 95 12.88 -5.61 -0.69
CA LEU A 95 13.16 -4.28 -1.25
C LEU A 95 13.35 -4.37 -2.77
N GLY A 96 12.94 -3.32 -3.46
CA GLY A 96 13.22 -3.17 -4.90
C GLY A 96 12.58 -4.23 -5.80
N GLY A 97 11.49 -4.88 -5.36
CA GLY A 97 10.80 -5.90 -6.15
C GLY A 97 11.51 -7.26 -6.21
N LEU A 98 12.52 -7.47 -5.36
CA LEU A 98 13.29 -8.72 -5.32
C LEU A 98 12.36 -9.93 -5.14
N GLY A 99 12.52 -10.93 -6.00
CA GLY A 99 11.74 -12.17 -5.98
C GLY A 99 10.30 -12.05 -6.49
N GLY A 100 9.85 -10.83 -6.84
CA GLY A 100 8.54 -10.56 -7.41
C GLY A 100 8.53 -10.52 -8.93
N GLY A 101 7.34 -10.32 -9.51
CA GLY A 101 7.18 -10.14 -10.95
C GLY A 101 5.76 -10.39 -11.44
N ILE A 102 5.59 -10.25 -12.76
CA ILE A 102 4.34 -10.54 -13.45
C ILE A 102 4.44 -11.91 -14.10
N ALA A 103 3.53 -12.81 -13.73
CA ALA A 103 3.42 -14.12 -14.34
C ALA A 103 2.38 -14.08 -15.47
N LYS A 104 2.81 -14.29 -16.71
CA LYS A 104 1.92 -14.33 -17.89
C LYS A 104 1.43 -15.74 -18.22
N ASN A 105 2.11 -16.77 -17.71
CA ASN A 105 1.74 -18.16 -17.88
C ASN A 105 2.03 -18.97 -16.62
N LYS A 106 1.55 -20.21 -16.57
CA LYS A 106 1.65 -21.07 -15.38
C LYS A 106 3.12 -21.39 -15.02
N LYS A 107 4.01 -21.56 -15.99
CA LYS A 107 5.42 -21.87 -15.75
C LYS A 107 6.13 -20.69 -15.07
N ASP A 108 5.88 -19.47 -15.54
CA ASP A 108 6.39 -18.25 -14.91
C ASP A 108 5.83 -18.08 -13.52
N TYR A 109 4.52 -18.32 -13.34
CA TYR A 109 3.87 -18.25 -12.03
C TYR A 109 4.55 -19.17 -11.01
N GLU A 110 4.75 -20.44 -11.36
CA GLU A 110 5.40 -21.42 -10.48
C GLU A 110 6.83 -21.01 -10.12
N LYS A 111 7.59 -20.51 -11.11
CA LYS A 111 8.96 -20.03 -10.91
C LYS A 111 9.00 -18.82 -9.97
N ILE A 112 8.19 -17.79 -10.22
CA ILE A 112 8.18 -16.56 -9.44
C ILE A 112 7.68 -16.82 -8.02
N ILE A 113 6.65 -17.65 -7.84
CA ILE A 113 6.15 -18.03 -6.51
C ILE A 113 7.22 -18.73 -5.68
N LYS A 114 7.94 -19.70 -6.24
CA LYS A 114 9.02 -20.40 -5.52
C LYS A 114 10.12 -19.43 -5.10
N ASN A 115 10.53 -18.57 -6.01
CA ASN A 115 11.54 -17.56 -5.74
C ASN A 115 11.05 -16.56 -4.69
N GLY A 116 9.83 -16.05 -4.83
CA GLY A 116 9.25 -15.10 -3.89
C GLY A 116 9.08 -15.64 -2.47
N LEU A 117 8.69 -16.91 -2.32
CA LEU A 117 8.61 -17.58 -1.03
C LEU A 117 9.98 -17.80 -0.38
N HIS A 118 11.02 -17.99 -1.19
CA HIS A 118 12.41 -18.11 -0.74
C HIS A 118 12.98 -16.76 -0.30
N GLU A 119 12.77 -15.72 -1.11
CA GLU A 119 13.31 -14.37 -0.84
C GLU A 119 12.60 -13.66 0.31
N SER A 120 11.34 -14.01 0.58
CA SER A 120 10.59 -13.43 1.69
C SER A 120 11.08 -13.96 3.04
N PRO A 121 11.57 -13.08 3.96
CA PRO A 121 12.03 -13.51 5.29
C PRO A 121 10.97 -14.24 6.12
N VAL A 122 9.70 -14.06 5.78
CA VAL A 122 8.55 -14.67 6.47
C VAL A 122 7.84 -15.70 5.58
N SER A 123 8.47 -16.11 4.46
CA SER A 123 7.90 -17.05 3.48
C SER A 123 6.47 -16.67 3.09
N GLN A 124 6.24 -15.41 2.79
CA GLN A 124 4.92 -14.87 2.47
C GLN A 124 4.94 -14.10 1.15
N VAL A 125 3.98 -14.38 0.30
CA VAL A 125 3.83 -13.73 -1.01
C VAL A 125 2.39 -13.27 -1.19
N LEU A 126 2.20 -12.04 -1.66
CA LEU A 126 0.92 -11.56 -2.18
C LEU A 126 0.83 -11.95 -3.66
N VAL A 127 -0.27 -12.60 -4.02
CA VAL A 127 -0.66 -12.85 -5.41
C VAL A 127 -1.85 -11.96 -5.73
N GLU A 128 -1.76 -11.22 -6.81
CA GLU A 128 -2.73 -10.17 -7.15
C GLU A 128 -3.08 -10.22 -8.64
N GLU A 129 -4.31 -9.88 -8.96
CA GLU A 129 -4.78 -9.70 -10.32
C GLU A 129 -3.95 -8.62 -11.03
N CYS A 130 -3.51 -8.90 -12.24
CA CYS A 130 -2.74 -7.95 -13.03
C CYS A 130 -3.68 -7.01 -13.79
N LEU A 131 -3.50 -5.72 -13.56
CA LEU A 131 -4.25 -4.67 -14.25
C LEU A 131 -3.43 -4.03 -15.39
N GLU A 132 -2.47 -4.76 -15.96
CA GLU A 132 -1.71 -4.29 -17.12
C GLU A 132 -2.67 -3.86 -18.25
N GLY A 133 -2.45 -2.65 -18.77
CA GLY A 133 -3.31 -2.06 -19.82
C GLY A 133 -4.50 -1.23 -19.28
N TRP A 134 -4.70 -1.19 -17.98
CA TRP A 134 -5.64 -0.24 -17.38
C TRP A 134 -5.01 1.16 -17.30
N LYS A 135 -5.87 2.18 -17.35
CA LYS A 135 -5.46 3.55 -17.04
C LYS A 135 -5.39 3.75 -15.55
N GLU A 136 -4.40 4.49 -15.10
CA GLU A 136 -4.19 4.88 -13.70
C GLU A 136 -4.52 6.35 -13.52
N PHE A 137 -5.40 6.65 -12.56
CA PHE A 137 -5.76 8.00 -12.19
C PHE A 137 -5.53 8.22 -10.72
N GLU A 138 -4.96 9.37 -10.40
CA GLU A 138 -4.80 9.86 -9.04
C GLU A 138 -5.70 11.08 -8.83
N MET A 139 -6.10 11.32 -7.60
CA MET A 139 -6.87 12.49 -7.22
C MET A 139 -6.22 13.19 -6.04
N GLU A 140 -5.95 14.47 -6.18
CA GLU A 140 -5.55 15.31 -5.06
C GLU A 140 -6.77 15.74 -4.28
N VAL A 141 -6.87 15.26 -3.04
CA VAL A 141 -8.02 15.50 -2.16
C VAL A 141 -7.57 16.24 -0.90
N VAL A 142 -8.20 17.36 -0.62
CA VAL A 142 -8.00 18.12 0.61
C VAL A 142 -9.26 18.06 1.47
N ARG A 143 -9.08 17.73 2.75
CA ARG A 143 -10.14 17.68 3.75
C ARG A 143 -9.74 18.43 5.00
N ASP A 144 -10.59 19.36 5.45
CA ASP A 144 -10.33 20.15 6.65
C ASP A 144 -10.91 19.51 7.92
N LYS A 145 -10.67 20.15 9.08
CA LYS A 145 -11.21 19.68 10.39
C LYS A 145 -12.74 19.81 10.52
N LYS A 146 -13.39 20.56 9.63
CA LYS A 146 -14.85 20.76 9.59
C LYS A 146 -15.53 19.81 8.62
N ASP A 147 -14.76 18.86 8.08
CA ASP A 147 -15.25 17.86 7.13
C ASP A 147 -15.57 18.39 5.73
N ASN A 148 -15.11 19.59 5.39
CA ASN A 148 -15.16 20.08 4.02
C ASN A 148 -14.14 19.27 3.20
N CYS A 149 -14.59 18.68 2.11
CA CYS A 149 -13.77 17.85 1.24
C CYS A 149 -13.83 18.42 -0.19
N ILE A 150 -12.67 18.70 -0.76
CA ILE A 150 -12.56 19.17 -2.13
C ILE A 150 -11.56 18.29 -2.91
N ILE A 151 -11.88 18.03 -4.16
CA ILE A 151 -10.95 17.45 -5.13
C ILE A 151 -10.34 18.61 -5.90
N ILE A 152 -9.01 18.75 -5.80
CA ILE A 152 -8.28 19.84 -6.45
C ILE A 152 -8.10 19.52 -7.93
N CYS A 153 -7.64 18.32 -8.25
CA CYS A 153 -7.44 17.86 -9.61
C CYS A 153 -7.50 16.33 -9.70
N SER A 154 -7.69 15.86 -10.90
CA SER A 154 -7.49 14.47 -11.31
C SER A 154 -6.28 14.41 -12.22
N ILE A 155 -5.39 13.48 -11.97
CA ILE A 155 -4.13 13.29 -12.67
C ILE A 155 -4.18 11.94 -13.36
N GLU A 156 -3.92 11.87 -14.66
CA GLU A 156 -3.74 10.61 -15.39
C GLU A 156 -2.26 10.30 -15.47
N ASN A 157 -1.84 9.13 -14.97
CA ASN A 157 -0.48 8.64 -15.14
C ASN A 157 -0.27 8.18 -16.57
N VAL A 158 0.77 8.70 -17.21
CA VAL A 158 1.11 8.40 -18.61
C VAL A 158 1.76 7.02 -18.75
N ASP A 159 2.46 6.60 -17.70
CA ASP A 159 3.12 5.30 -17.68
C ASP A 159 2.15 4.12 -17.50
N PRO A 160 2.56 2.93 -17.97
CA PRO A 160 1.76 1.73 -17.76
C PRO A 160 1.46 1.45 -16.28
N MET A 161 0.25 1.00 -16.01
CA MET A 161 -0.21 0.63 -14.67
C MET A 161 0.81 -0.23 -13.91
N GLY A 162 1.16 0.19 -12.70
CA GLY A 162 2.11 -0.51 -11.82
C GLY A 162 3.57 -0.09 -11.97
N ILE A 163 3.88 0.82 -12.86
CA ILE A 163 5.17 1.51 -12.92
C ILE A 163 5.03 2.78 -12.09
N HIS A 164 5.78 2.86 -11.00
CA HIS A 164 5.80 4.08 -10.18
C HIS A 164 6.75 5.08 -10.81
N THR A 165 6.19 6.07 -11.48
CA THR A 165 6.95 7.15 -12.12
C THR A 165 6.43 8.49 -11.63
N GLY A 166 7.20 9.51 -11.87
CA GLY A 166 6.80 10.90 -11.63
C GLY A 166 6.17 11.58 -12.85
N ASP A 167 5.92 10.82 -13.90
CA ASP A 167 5.42 11.35 -15.17
C ASP A 167 3.89 11.23 -15.23
N SER A 168 3.23 12.36 -15.07
CA SER A 168 1.78 12.50 -15.06
C SER A 168 1.33 13.80 -15.73
#